data_1385fb48e06af7e5197f41a7bcdd1ffb
#
_entry.id   1385fb48e06af7e5197f41a7bcdd1ffb
#
_cell.length_a   1.000
_cell.length_b   1.000
_cell.length_c   1.000
_cell.angle_alpha   90.00
_cell.angle_beta   90.00
_cell.angle_gamma   90.00
#
_symmetry.space_group_name_H-M   'P 1'
#
loop_
_entity.id
_entity.type
_entity.pdbx_description
1 polymer ?
#
loop_
_entity_poly.entity_id
_entity_poly.type
_entity_poly.pdbx_seq_one_letter_code
_entity_poly.pdbx_strand_id
1 'polypeptide(L)'
;MPAAMRYTEVRMDKPAAFLLADIDKDTVDFQDNYDGKDREPTVLPARFPNMLVNGAGGIAVGMATNIPPHNLGEVIDATLAMIDNPDISIEELIEFVPAPDFPTGALILGQSGARKAYTEGRGSVLIRARATIEEIRKDRWAIVVTEIPYQVNKSTLIETIAHLARDKKVEGIAHVQDESDRHGVRVVVELKRDATGEVVLNQLYKYTQLQTSFGCNMLALNGGRPEVLTLHGFLSAFIGFREEVVARRTAYELRKARERSHILCGLAVAVTNVDEIVATIRSSADPAEARERLMTRRWPAGEIIPFIQLIDDPSHTVNDDGTYNLSEIQARAILDLRLQRLTAIGVKEVTDELQDLAAKIKDYLDILRSRARIMEIISNELKEVREQFAVPRRSEIIAHFGEMEDEDLIEREDMVVTIT
;
A
#
# COMPACT_ATOMS: atom_id res chain seq x y z
N MET A 1 6.18 0.06 31.91
CA MET A 1 5.77 -1.26 31.35
C MET A 1 4.53 -1.04 30.50
N PRO A 2 4.41 -1.62 29.32
CA PRO A 2 3.17 -1.60 28.56
C PRO A 2 2.05 -2.31 29.33
N ALA A 3 0.81 -1.88 29.13
CA ALA A 3 -0.36 -2.55 29.69
C ALA A 3 -0.49 -3.98 29.17
N ALA A 4 -1.10 -4.88 29.94
CA ALA A 4 -1.39 -6.23 29.45
C ALA A 4 -2.38 -6.16 28.27
N MET A 5 -2.21 -7.02 27.26
CA MET A 5 -3.00 -7.02 26.02
C MET A 5 -4.52 -7.02 26.23
N ARG A 6 -5.00 -7.62 27.35
CA ARG A 6 -6.43 -7.63 27.71
C ARG A 6 -7.04 -6.26 28.01
N TYR A 7 -6.21 -5.24 28.18
CA TYR A 7 -6.65 -3.86 28.43
C TYR A 7 -6.49 -2.94 27.22
N THR A 8 -6.06 -3.48 26.10
CA THR A 8 -5.79 -2.72 24.88
C THR A 8 -6.62 -3.23 23.72
N GLU A 9 -7.06 -2.34 22.87
CA GLU A 9 -7.72 -2.66 21.59
C GLU A 9 -6.76 -2.33 20.45
N VAL A 10 -6.79 -3.18 19.40
CA VAL A 10 -6.07 -2.94 18.16
C VAL A 10 -7.08 -2.55 17.09
N ARG A 11 -6.81 -1.45 16.41
CA ARG A 11 -7.60 -0.98 15.27
C ARG A 11 -6.69 -0.80 14.07
N MET A 12 -7.23 -1.16 12.91
CA MET A 12 -6.53 -0.95 11.65
C MET A 12 -6.46 0.56 11.34
N ASP A 13 -5.27 1.06 11.07
CA ASP A 13 -5.07 2.45 10.68
C ASP A 13 -5.51 2.70 9.24
N LYS A 14 -5.77 3.96 8.90
CA LYS A 14 -6.28 4.38 7.58
C LYS A 14 -5.44 3.88 6.41
N PRO A 15 -4.09 3.98 6.40
CA PRO A 15 -3.29 3.47 5.29
C PRO A 15 -3.46 1.96 5.06
N ALA A 16 -3.65 1.19 6.14
CA ALA A 16 -3.86 -0.25 6.02
C ALA A 16 -5.19 -0.61 5.31
N ALA A 17 -6.22 0.24 5.42
CA ALA A 17 -7.48 0.05 4.69
C ALA A 17 -7.28 0.10 3.17
N PHE A 18 -6.31 0.88 2.68
CA PHE A 18 -5.98 0.96 1.25
C PHE A 18 -5.23 -0.29 0.73
N LEU A 19 -4.68 -1.12 1.62
CA LEU A 19 -4.12 -2.42 1.24
C LEU A 19 -5.23 -3.46 1.00
N LEU A 20 -6.38 -3.32 1.66
CA LEU A 20 -7.52 -4.23 1.60
C LEU A 20 -8.65 -3.74 0.70
N ALA A 21 -8.51 -2.55 0.12
CA ALA A 21 -9.56 -1.93 -0.69
C ALA A 21 -9.98 -2.84 -1.85
N ASP A 22 -11.28 -3.01 -2.02
CA ASP A 22 -11.90 -3.82 -3.09
C ASP A 22 -11.61 -5.34 -3.01
N ILE A 23 -11.16 -5.89 -1.86
CA ILE A 23 -10.86 -7.32 -1.70
C ILE A 23 -12.10 -8.21 -1.86
N ASP A 24 -13.29 -7.66 -1.62
CA ASP A 24 -14.61 -8.29 -1.75
C ASP A 24 -15.14 -8.29 -3.19
N LYS A 25 -14.38 -7.75 -4.15
CA LYS A 25 -14.80 -7.59 -5.56
C LYS A 25 -14.05 -8.51 -6.52
N ASP A 26 -13.71 -9.71 -6.11
CA ASP A 26 -12.97 -10.71 -6.92
C ASP A 26 -11.64 -10.19 -7.51
N THR A 27 -11.02 -9.23 -6.85
CA THR A 27 -9.80 -8.56 -7.35
C THR A 27 -8.55 -9.42 -7.25
N VAL A 28 -8.52 -10.37 -6.31
CA VAL A 28 -7.41 -11.29 -6.04
C VAL A 28 -7.93 -12.70 -5.84
N ASP A 29 -7.03 -13.67 -6.01
CA ASP A 29 -7.37 -15.07 -5.79
C ASP A 29 -7.30 -15.42 -4.30
N PHE A 30 -8.12 -16.39 -3.90
CA PHE A 30 -8.18 -16.92 -2.55
C PHE A 30 -7.79 -18.39 -2.55
N GLN A 31 -7.03 -18.78 -1.55
CA GLN A 31 -6.66 -20.17 -1.25
C GLN A 31 -7.17 -20.60 0.12
N ASP A 32 -7.19 -21.89 0.39
CA ASP A 32 -7.50 -22.38 1.72
C ASP A 32 -6.39 -22.00 2.69
N ASN A 33 -6.77 -21.61 3.90
CA ASN A 33 -5.80 -21.35 4.97
C ASN A 33 -5.15 -22.68 5.43
N TYR A 34 -4.18 -22.59 6.36
CA TYR A 34 -3.37 -23.73 6.75
C TYR A 34 -4.17 -24.93 7.29
N ASP A 35 -5.34 -24.73 7.88
CA ASP A 35 -6.21 -25.79 8.42
C ASP A 35 -7.43 -26.12 7.53
N GLY A 36 -7.56 -25.46 6.39
CA GLY A 36 -8.61 -25.68 5.39
C GLY A 36 -10.02 -25.31 5.86
N LYS A 37 -10.17 -24.54 6.95
CA LYS A 37 -11.49 -24.13 7.44
C LYS A 37 -11.98 -22.83 6.86
N ASP A 38 -11.05 -21.94 6.57
CA ASP A 38 -11.30 -20.60 6.02
C ASP A 38 -10.47 -20.37 4.75
N ARG A 39 -10.77 -19.33 4.02
CA ARG A 39 -10.01 -18.92 2.83
C ARG A 39 -9.28 -17.62 3.10
N GLU A 40 -8.06 -17.53 2.60
CA GLU A 40 -7.22 -16.33 2.68
C GLU A 40 -6.83 -15.84 1.29
N PRO A 41 -6.62 -14.53 1.08
CA PRO A 41 -6.16 -14.03 -0.18
C PRO A 41 -4.70 -14.45 -0.42
N THR A 42 -4.36 -14.80 -1.66
CA THR A 42 -2.97 -15.11 -2.05
C THR A 42 -2.08 -13.87 -2.03
N VAL A 43 -2.68 -12.70 -2.26
CA VAL A 43 -2.03 -11.38 -2.25
C VAL A 43 -3.09 -10.32 -1.93
N LEU A 44 -2.68 -9.21 -1.31
CA LEU A 44 -3.60 -8.10 -1.04
C LEU A 44 -3.73 -7.18 -2.28
N PRO A 45 -4.93 -6.65 -2.57
CA PRO A 45 -5.17 -5.74 -3.70
C PRO A 45 -4.64 -4.31 -3.43
N ALA A 46 -3.45 -4.19 -2.88
CA ALA A 46 -2.84 -2.97 -2.39
C ALA A 46 -2.88 -1.80 -3.40
N ARG A 47 -3.33 -0.61 -2.98
CA ARG A 47 -3.41 0.58 -3.82
C ARG A 47 -2.07 1.32 -3.97
N PHE A 48 -1.03 0.95 -3.23
CA PHE A 48 0.31 1.52 -3.32
C PHE A 48 1.37 0.43 -3.19
N PRO A 49 2.63 0.66 -3.64
CA PRO A 49 3.69 -0.36 -3.63
C PRO A 49 4.19 -0.66 -2.21
N ASN A 50 3.39 -1.36 -1.41
CA ASN A 50 3.62 -1.58 0.03
C ASN A 50 4.96 -2.26 0.32
N MET A 51 5.42 -3.17 -0.55
CA MET A 51 6.69 -3.86 -0.36
C MET A 51 7.89 -2.92 -0.37
N LEU A 52 7.86 -1.85 -1.18
CA LEU A 52 8.87 -0.80 -1.15
C LEU A 52 8.65 0.15 0.02
N VAL A 53 7.40 0.56 0.29
CA VAL A 53 7.10 1.55 1.34
C VAL A 53 7.43 1.02 2.73
N ASN A 54 6.94 -0.16 3.09
CA ASN A 54 7.19 -0.75 4.42
C ASN A 54 8.44 -1.63 4.46
N GLY A 55 9.00 -1.97 3.32
CA GLY A 55 10.07 -2.95 3.24
C GLY A 55 9.62 -4.37 3.57
N ALA A 56 10.53 -5.30 3.49
CA ALA A 56 10.31 -6.69 3.86
C ALA A 56 11.60 -7.32 4.34
N GLY A 57 11.51 -8.18 5.35
CA GLY A 57 12.65 -8.96 5.85
C GLY A 57 12.22 -10.39 6.11
N GLY A 58 12.96 -11.36 5.60
CA GLY A 58 12.65 -12.77 5.81
C GLY A 58 13.82 -13.69 5.44
N ILE A 59 13.90 -14.80 6.13
CA ILE A 59 14.93 -15.82 5.94
C ILE A 59 14.21 -17.15 5.69
N ALA A 60 14.45 -17.73 4.51
CA ALA A 60 13.98 -19.05 4.14
C ALA A 60 15.18 -19.94 3.81
N VAL A 61 14.94 -21.25 3.68
CA VAL A 61 16.00 -22.19 3.27
C VAL A 61 16.40 -21.89 1.82
N GLY A 62 17.66 -21.53 1.65
CA GLY A 62 18.23 -21.26 0.33
C GLY A 62 17.96 -19.86 -0.23
N MET A 63 17.14 -19.03 0.44
CA MET A 63 16.87 -17.66 0.01
C MET A 63 16.56 -16.72 1.19
N ALA A 64 16.97 -15.47 1.10
CA ALA A 64 16.66 -14.44 2.06
C ALA A 64 16.26 -13.16 1.34
N THR A 65 15.35 -12.39 1.91
CA THR A 65 15.01 -11.06 1.44
C THR A 65 15.26 -10.02 2.54
N ASN A 66 15.71 -8.84 2.15
CA ASN A 66 15.87 -7.70 3.04
C ASN A 66 15.70 -6.42 2.24
N ILE A 67 14.45 -5.99 2.12
CA ILE A 67 14.05 -4.80 1.36
C ILE A 67 13.91 -3.65 2.36
N PRO A 68 14.65 -2.54 2.20
CA PRO A 68 14.52 -1.41 3.08
C PRO A 68 13.19 -0.67 2.87
N PRO A 69 12.66 0.00 3.90
CA PRO A 69 11.49 0.88 3.76
C PRO A 69 11.85 2.15 3.01
N HIS A 70 10.84 2.72 2.32
CA HIS A 70 11.00 3.94 1.52
C HIS A 70 9.90 4.96 1.83
N ASN A 71 10.13 6.21 1.47
CA ASN A 71 9.13 7.26 1.61
C ASN A 71 7.94 7.02 0.66
N LEU A 72 6.73 7.03 1.21
CA LEU A 72 5.50 6.77 0.45
C LEU A 72 5.33 7.76 -0.72
N GLY A 73 5.55 9.05 -0.47
CA GLY A 73 5.41 10.09 -1.49
C GLY A 73 6.38 9.88 -2.64
N GLU A 74 7.67 9.62 -2.33
CA GLU A 74 8.72 9.38 -3.32
C GLU A 74 8.43 8.16 -4.18
N VAL A 75 8.01 7.04 -3.57
CA VAL A 75 7.67 5.81 -4.30
C VAL A 75 6.44 6.00 -5.19
N ILE A 76 5.44 6.75 -4.73
CA ILE A 76 4.26 7.06 -5.56
C ILE A 76 4.67 7.98 -6.72
N ASP A 77 5.47 9.00 -6.48
CA ASP A 77 5.93 9.91 -7.55
C ASP A 77 6.73 9.16 -8.62
N ALA A 78 7.63 8.24 -8.22
CA ALA A 78 8.32 7.36 -9.16
C ALA A 78 7.36 6.43 -9.94
N THR A 79 6.33 5.91 -9.27
CA THR A 79 5.33 5.06 -9.91
C THR A 79 4.52 5.83 -10.94
N LEU A 80 4.10 7.07 -10.63
CA LEU A 80 3.39 7.95 -11.54
C LEU A 80 4.26 8.33 -12.74
N ALA A 81 5.53 8.67 -12.51
CA ALA A 81 6.48 8.97 -13.60
C ALA A 81 6.65 7.77 -14.55
N MET A 82 6.66 6.54 -14.03
CA MET A 82 6.74 5.33 -14.83
C MET A 82 5.43 5.03 -15.59
N ILE A 83 4.26 5.38 -15.05
CA ILE A 83 2.98 5.26 -15.77
C ILE A 83 2.96 6.25 -16.95
N ASP A 84 3.44 7.48 -16.75
CA ASP A 84 3.49 8.51 -17.78
C ASP A 84 4.55 8.21 -18.86
N ASN A 85 5.69 7.64 -18.47
CA ASN A 85 6.78 7.21 -19.34
C ASN A 85 7.24 5.78 -19.02
N PRO A 86 6.69 4.75 -19.69
CA PRO A 86 7.05 3.35 -19.44
C PRO A 86 8.52 3.02 -19.72
N ASP A 87 9.21 3.82 -20.53
CA ASP A 87 10.62 3.63 -20.90
C ASP A 87 11.57 4.47 -20.02
N ILE A 88 11.08 5.00 -18.87
CA ILE A 88 11.87 5.77 -17.93
C ILE A 88 13.09 4.97 -17.45
N SER A 89 14.26 5.60 -17.46
CA SER A 89 15.49 4.97 -17.02
C SER A 89 15.55 4.78 -15.50
N ILE A 90 16.37 3.85 -15.05
CA ILE A 90 16.54 3.61 -13.62
C ILE A 90 17.22 4.80 -12.93
N GLU A 91 18.06 5.53 -13.64
CA GLU A 91 18.70 6.76 -13.18
C GLU A 91 17.68 7.85 -12.88
N GLU A 92 16.72 8.06 -13.76
CA GLU A 92 15.62 9.01 -13.57
C GLU A 92 14.70 8.58 -12.41
N LEU A 93 14.44 7.28 -12.25
CA LEU A 93 13.66 6.77 -11.11
C LEU A 93 14.38 7.01 -9.77
N ILE A 94 15.72 6.95 -9.73
CA ILE A 94 16.52 7.24 -8.55
C ILE A 94 16.46 8.74 -8.17
N GLU A 95 16.15 9.64 -9.09
CA GLU A 95 15.90 11.04 -8.75
C GLU A 95 14.64 11.22 -7.90
N PHE A 96 13.59 10.40 -8.13
CA PHE A 96 12.39 10.37 -7.30
C PHE A 96 12.61 9.64 -5.98
N VAL A 97 13.37 8.53 -5.98
CA VAL A 97 13.64 7.70 -4.81
C VAL A 97 15.15 7.63 -4.57
N PRO A 98 15.75 8.69 -3.99
CA PRO A 98 17.21 8.81 -3.91
C PRO A 98 17.88 7.80 -2.97
N ALA A 99 17.15 7.34 -1.94
CA ALA A 99 17.60 6.35 -0.95
C ALA A 99 16.40 5.81 -0.16
N PRO A 100 16.56 4.73 0.62
CA PRO A 100 15.58 4.31 1.62
C PRO A 100 15.20 5.45 2.58
N ASP A 101 14.03 5.35 3.20
CA ASP A 101 13.58 6.28 4.24
C ASP A 101 13.17 5.48 5.49
N PHE A 102 14.04 5.48 6.49
CA PHE A 102 13.85 4.64 7.66
C PHE A 102 12.91 5.29 8.68
N PRO A 103 11.98 4.54 9.29
CA PRO A 103 11.03 5.08 10.27
C PRO A 103 11.69 5.65 11.52
N THR A 104 12.93 5.23 11.83
CA THR A 104 13.74 5.72 12.95
C THR A 104 14.54 6.99 12.62
N GLY A 105 14.42 7.53 11.38
CA GLY A 105 15.22 8.65 10.92
C GLY A 105 16.67 8.25 10.66
N ALA A 106 17.62 8.91 11.32
CA ALA A 106 19.06 8.75 11.16
C ALA A 106 19.62 9.30 9.83
N LEU A 107 20.93 9.26 9.68
CA LEU A 107 21.65 9.81 8.55
C LEU A 107 22.05 8.67 7.60
N ILE A 108 21.80 8.84 6.31
CA ILE A 108 22.30 7.94 5.26
C ILE A 108 23.58 8.53 4.70
N LEU A 109 24.67 7.78 4.77
CA LEU A 109 25.98 8.21 4.33
C LEU A 109 26.20 7.86 2.85
N GLY A 110 26.07 8.86 1.99
CA GLY A 110 26.18 8.70 0.54
C GLY A 110 25.03 7.93 -0.09
N GLN A 111 24.97 7.90 -1.40
CA GLN A 111 23.91 7.26 -2.18
C GLN A 111 24.37 5.99 -2.92
N SER A 112 25.68 5.71 -2.93
CA SER A 112 26.25 4.62 -3.73
C SER A 112 25.66 3.24 -3.40
N GLY A 113 25.46 2.97 -2.11
CA GLY A 113 24.87 1.70 -1.64
C GLY A 113 23.41 1.54 -2.03
N ALA A 114 22.61 2.61 -1.91
CA ALA A 114 21.21 2.63 -2.35
C ALA A 114 21.11 2.49 -3.88
N ARG A 115 21.92 3.25 -4.63
CA ARG A 115 21.97 3.17 -6.08
C ARG A 115 22.29 1.76 -6.56
N LYS A 116 23.28 1.10 -5.95
CA LYS A 116 23.61 -0.29 -6.25
C LYS A 116 22.45 -1.25 -5.95
N ALA A 117 21.76 -1.06 -4.81
CA ALA A 117 20.58 -1.84 -4.49
C ALA A 117 19.47 -1.68 -5.54
N TYR A 118 19.25 -0.48 -6.04
CA TYR A 118 18.20 -0.19 -7.02
C TYR A 118 18.54 -0.69 -8.44
N THR A 119 19.81 -0.66 -8.83
CA THR A 119 20.26 -1.10 -10.16
C THR A 119 20.51 -2.59 -10.25
N GLU A 120 21.04 -3.22 -9.18
CA GLU A 120 21.44 -4.63 -9.18
C GLU A 120 20.56 -5.51 -8.28
N GLY A 121 19.63 -4.91 -7.51
CA GLY A 121 18.83 -5.60 -6.51
C GLY A 121 19.59 -5.99 -5.25
N ARG A 122 20.88 -5.62 -5.13
CA ARG A 122 21.74 -5.87 -3.96
C ARG A 122 22.64 -4.68 -3.71
N GLY A 123 22.73 -4.28 -2.43
CA GLY A 123 23.56 -3.15 -2.02
C GLY A 123 23.72 -3.09 -0.52
N SER A 124 24.49 -2.12 -0.04
CA SER A 124 24.68 -1.88 1.38
C SER A 124 24.56 -0.38 1.66
N VAL A 125 23.54 -0.01 2.40
CA VAL A 125 23.26 1.39 2.77
C VAL A 125 23.87 1.65 4.14
N LEU A 126 24.79 2.60 4.21
CA LEU A 126 25.44 2.98 5.47
C LEU A 126 24.56 3.98 6.21
N ILE A 127 24.22 3.66 7.46
CA ILE A 127 23.33 4.44 8.31
C ILE A 127 24.10 4.87 9.56
N ARG A 128 23.99 6.15 9.92
CA ARG A 128 24.62 6.72 11.11
C ARG A 128 23.56 7.37 12.00
N ALA A 129 23.67 7.15 13.30
CA ALA A 129 22.85 7.81 14.31
C ALA A 129 22.96 9.35 14.19
N ARG A 130 21.89 10.05 14.49
CA ARG A 130 21.92 11.50 14.67
C ARG A 130 22.36 11.81 16.08
N ALA A 131 23.53 12.42 16.22
CA ALA A 131 24.12 12.80 17.49
C ALA A 131 24.60 14.24 17.45
N THR A 132 24.47 14.93 18.58
CA THR A 132 24.95 16.29 18.79
C THR A 132 25.84 16.34 20.04
N ILE A 133 26.79 17.26 20.08
CA ILE A 133 27.60 17.49 21.25
C ILE A 133 27.05 18.74 21.94
N GLU A 134 26.57 18.57 23.19
CA GLU A 134 25.85 19.61 23.95
C GLU A 134 26.59 19.86 25.28
N GLU A 135 26.65 21.12 25.72
CA GLU A 135 27.09 21.47 27.06
C GLU A 135 25.94 21.27 28.05
N ILE A 136 26.03 20.26 28.92
CA ILE A 136 24.99 19.96 29.92
C ILE A 136 25.10 20.88 31.15
N ARG A 137 26.36 21.21 31.55
CA ARG A 137 26.68 22.08 32.67
C ARG A 137 27.99 22.80 32.33
N LYS A 138 28.32 23.86 33.07
CA LYS A 138 29.56 24.59 32.89
C LYS A 138 30.77 23.63 32.85
N ASP A 139 31.51 23.64 31.74
CA ASP A 139 32.65 22.78 31.42
C ASP A 139 32.35 21.27 31.43
N ARG A 140 31.09 20.89 31.16
CA ARG A 140 30.65 19.49 31.05
C ARG A 140 29.89 19.26 29.76
N TRP A 141 30.45 18.46 28.90
CA TRP A 141 29.88 18.12 27.59
C TRP A 141 29.30 16.72 27.56
N ALA A 142 28.34 16.51 26.72
CA ALA A 142 27.81 15.18 26.43
C ALA A 142 27.51 15.01 24.93
N ILE A 143 27.58 13.78 24.49
CA ILE A 143 27.08 13.36 23.21
C ILE A 143 25.62 12.94 23.43
N VAL A 144 24.69 13.61 22.76
CA VAL A 144 23.24 13.35 22.83
C VAL A 144 22.82 12.70 21.53
N VAL A 145 22.36 11.45 21.60
CA VAL A 145 21.87 10.68 20.45
C VAL A 145 20.36 10.78 20.44
N THR A 146 19.80 11.35 19.38
CA THR A 146 18.36 11.57 19.22
C THR A 146 17.71 10.59 18.23
N GLU A 147 18.48 10.01 17.30
CA GLU A 147 18.03 9.00 16.36
C GLU A 147 19.08 7.89 16.25
N ILE A 148 18.62 6.65 16.26
CA ILE A 148 19.48 5.47 16.12
C ILE A 148 19.20 4.77 14.78
N PRO A 149 20.18 4.05 14.20
CA PRO A 149 19.98 3.33 12.96
C PRO A 149 18.83 2.32 13.04
N TYR A 150 18.16 2.12 11.91
CA TYR A 150 17.06 1.18 11.80
C TYR A 150 17.47 -0.24 12.20
N GLN A 151 16.56 -0.94 12.92
CA GLN A 151 16.77 -2.29 13.47
C GLN A 151 17.85 -2.40 14.58
N VAL A 152 18.40 -1.32 15.05
CA VAL A 152 19.33 -1.34 16.20
C VAL A 152 18.54 -1.35 17.51
N ASN A 153 18.89 -2.29 18.39
CA ASN A 153 18.32 -2.35 19.74
C ASN A 153 18.99 -1.31 20.66
N LYS A 154 18.20 -0.36 21.15
CA LYS A 154 18.69 0.73 22.01
C LYS A 154 19.37 0.24 23.29
N SER A 155 18.78 -0.74 23.98
CA SER A 155 19.33 -1.26 25.23
C SER A 155 20.69 -1.92 25.02
N THR A 156 20.79 -2.76 23.99
CA THR A 156 22.07 -3.41 23.62
C THR A 156 23.12 -2.38 23.20
N LEU A 157 22.72 -1.33 22.50
CA LEU A 157 23.61 -0.24 22.12
C LEU A 157 24.17 0.47 23.35
N ILE A 158 23.34 0.83 24.33
CA ILE A 158 23.72 1.49 25.57
C ILE A 158 24.67 0.59 26.39
N GLU A 159 24.35 -0.70 26.52
CA GLU A 159 25.22 -1.69 27.18
C GLU A 159 26.58 -1.79 26.49
N THR A 160 26.61 -1.83 25.16
CA THR A 160 27.87 -1.86 24.39
C THR A 160 28.71 -0.63 24.65
N ILE A 161 28.12 0.58 24.65
CA ILE A 161 28.83 1.84 24.97
C ILE A 161 29.39 1.78 26.40
N ALA A 162 28.61 1.31 27.38
CA ALA A 162 29.07 1.20 28.77
C ALA A 162 30.21 0.18 28.94
N HIS A 163 30.18 -0.93 28.19
CA HIS A 163 31.28 -1.90 28.16
C HIS A 163 32.54 -1.33 27.57
N LEU A 164 32.47 -0.62 26.44
CA LEU A 164 33.64 0.04 25.81
C LEU A 164 34.27 1.07 26.72
N ALA A 165 33.46 1.83 27.45
CA ALA A 165 33.94 2.77 28.46
C ALA A 165 34.66 2.09 29.65
N ARG A 166 34.09 0.97 30.14
CA ARG A 166 34.65 0.18 31.25
C ARG A 166 35.97 -0.49 30.85
N ASP A 167 36.00 -1.05 29.65
CA ASP A 167 37.17 -1.75 29.11
C ASP A 167 38.27 -0.79 28.60
N LYS A 168 38.06 0.52 28.74
CA LYS A 168 38.93 1.59 28.25
C LYS A 168 39.27 1.51 26.76
N LYS A 169 38.38 0.93 25.95
CA LYS A 169 38.51 0.94 24.49
C LYS A 169 38.07 2.28 23.89
N VAL A 170 37.15 2.95 24.57
CA VAL A 170 36.75 4.33 24.28
C VAL A 170 36.96 5.10 25.59
N GLU A 171 37.99 5.93 25.60
CA GLU A 171 38.30 6.79 26.75
C GLU A 171 37.46 8.08 26.66
N GLY A 172 37.40 8.83 27.77
CA GLY A 172 36.66 10.09 27.79
C GLY A 172 35.19 10.01 28.15
N ILE A 173 34.59 8.83 28.28
CA ILE A 173 33.19 8.64 28.74
C ILE A 173 33.17 8.65 30.28
N ALA A 174 32.31 9.50 30.88
CA ALA A 174 32.09 9.57 32.31
C ALA A 174 30.84 8.76 32.74
N HIS A 175 29.72 8.92 32.02
CA HIS A 175 28.47 8.26 32.33
C HIS A 175 27.63 8.08 31.07
N VAL A 176 26.76 7.05 31.04
CA VAL A 176 25.80 6.80 29.95
C VAL A 176 24.44 6.59 30.58
N GLN A 177 23.45 7.32 30.11
CA GLN A 177 22.06 7.15 30.56
C GLN A 177 21.06 7.26 29.42
N ASP A 178 19.93 6.57 29.61
CA ASP A 178 18.77 6.60 28.70
C ASP A 178 17.74 7.57 29.24
N GLU A 179 17.55 8.68 28.57
CA GLU A 179 16.57 9.70 28.86
C GLU A 179 15.39 9.67 27.88
N SER A 180 15.26 8.59 27.10
CA SER A 180 14.20 8.45 26.09
C SER A 180 12.82 8.43 26.75
N ASP A 181 11.88 9.12 26.15
CA ASP A 181 10.50 9.22 26.60
C ASP A 181 9.50 9.01 25.45
N ARG A 182 8.25 9.40 25.64
CA ARG A 182 7.18 9.33 24.62
C ARG A 182 7.44 10.24 23.39
N HIS A 183 8.36 11.21 23.50
CA HIS A 183 8.66 12.15 22.42
C HIS A 183 9.77 11.65 21.51
N GLY A 184 10.56 10.66 21.96
CA GLY A 184 11.60 10.07 21.13
C GLY A 184 12.77 9.47 21.90
N VAL A 185 13.77 9.07 21.12
CA VAL A 185 15.05 8.55 21.63
C VAL A 185 15.88 9.71 22.14
N ARG A 186 16.45 9.56 23.33
CA ARG A 186 17.45 10.46 23.89
C ARG A 186 18.44 9.65 24.74
N VAL A 187 19.56 9.29 24.15
CA VAL A 187 20.68 8.63 24.86
C VAL A 187 21.76 9.63 25.09
N VAL A 188 22.12 9.83 26.37
CA VAL A 188 23.09 10.83 26.79
C VAL A 188 24.37 10.13 27.23
N VAL A 189 25.50 10.46 26.58
CA VAL A 189 26.83 9.99 26.90
C VAL A 189 27.63 11.18 27.46
N GLU A 190 27.70 11.28 28.78
CA GLU A 190 28.46 12.34 29.46
C GLU A 190 29.95 12.13 29.28
N LEU A 191 30.66 13.22 28.94
CA LEU A 191 32.11 13.20 28.74
C LEU A 191 32.88 13.63 29.99
N LYS A 192 34.11 13.16 30.11
CA LYS A 192 35.07 13.69 31.07
C LYS A 192 35.50 15.09 30.63
N ARG A 193 36.04 15.89 31.56
CA ARG A 193 36.42 17.30 31.29
C ARG A 193 37.53 17.47 30.27
N ASP A 194 38.40 16.48 30.19
CA ASP A 194 39.60 16.42 29.34
C ASP A 194 39.34 15.71 28.00
N ALA A 195 38.11 15.26 27.75
CA ALA A 195 37.80 14.52 26.56
C ALA A 195 37.33 15.42 25.40
N THR A 196 37.85 15.16 24.21
CA THR A 196 37.40 15.78 22.97
C THR A 196 36.18 15.08 22.42
N GLY A 197 35.03 15.76 22.44
CA GLY A 197 33.74 15.17 22.09
C GLY A 197 33.69 14.56 20.69
N GLU A 198 34.31 15.19 19.71
CA GLU A 198 34.35 14.70 18.32
C GLU A 198 35.12 13.38 18.20
N VAL A 199 36.25 13.25 18.89
CA VAL A 199 37.04 12.02 18.90
C VAL A 199 36.28 10.88 19.53
N VAL A 200 35.64 11.12 20.68
CA VAL A 200 34.82 10.10 21.35
C VAL A 200 33.62 9.70 20.46
N LEU A 201 32.98 10.66 19.79
CA LEU A 201 31.85 10.38 18.87
C LEU A 201 32.31 9.54 17.69
N ASN A 202 33.44 9.84 17.08
CA ASN A 202 34.02 9.08 15.97
C ASN A 202 34.40 7.66 16.42
N GLN A 203 34.97 7.49 17.60
CA GLN A 203 35.25 6.17 18.17
C GLN A 203 33.94 5.38 18.42
N LEU A 204 32.88 6.04 18.91
CA LEU A 204 31.57 5.41 19.07
C LEU A 204 30.94 4.98 17.72
N TYR A 205 31.09 5.77 16.67
CA TYR A 205 30.65 5.34 15.32
C TYR A 205 31.44 4.14 14.80
N LYS A 206 32.73 4.05 15.09
CA LYS A 206 33.60 2.93 14.65
C LYS A 206 33.33 1.65 15.43
N TYR A 207 33.12 1.74 16.74
CA TYR A 207 33.07 0.56 17.63
C TYR A 207 31.69 0.13 18.08
N THR A 208 30.64 0.87 17.71
CA THR A 208 29.26 0.54 18.08
C THR A 208 28.29 0.55 16.90
N GLN A 209 27.05 0.14 17.13
CA GLN A 209 25.97 0.23 16.15
C GLN A 209 25.39 1.65 15.98
N LEU A 210 26.03 2.69 16.52
CA LEU A 210 25.71 4.09 16.16
C LEU A 210 25.99 4.37 14.68
N GLN A 211 26.86 3.60 14.05
CA GLN A 211 26.98 3.50 12.62
C GLN A 211 26.92 2.04 12.22
N THR A 212 26.05 1.70 11.27
CA THR A 212 25.88 0.34 10.77
C THR A 212 25.50 0.34 9.32
N SER A 213 25.63 -0.80 8.67
CA SER A 213 25.20 -0.99 7.28
C SER A 213 23.93 -1.81 7.21
N PHE A 214 22.97 -1.36 6.41
CA PHE A 214 21.79 -2.13 6.04
C PHE A 214 22.06 -2.87 4.72
N GLY A 215 22.20 -4.18 4.80
CA GLY A 215 22.40 -5.02 3.61
C GLY A 215 21.10 -5.20 2.85
N CYS A 216 20.97 -4.57 1.69
CA CYS A 216 19.81 -4.73 0.82
C CYS A 216 19.91 -6.01 0.00
N ASN A 217 18.85 -6.82 0.00
CA ASN A 217 18.64 -7.94 -0.91
C ASN A 217 17.18 -7.89 -1.37
N MET A 218 16.96 -7.37 -2.56
CA MET A 218 15.64 -7.04 -3.07
C MET A 218 15.01 -8.25 -3.78
N LEU A 219 14.97 -9.39 -3.07
CA LEU A 219 14.34 -10.62 -3.52
C LEU A 219 12.84 -10.57 -3.24
N ALA A 220 12.03 -10.83 -4.26
CA ALA A 220 10.58 -10.91 -4.14
C ALA A 220 10.00 -12.05 -4.98
N LEU A 221 8.77 -12.46 -4.67
CA LEU A 221 8.01 -13.38 -5.51
C LEU A 221 7.26 -12.58 -6.57
N ASN A 222 7.65 -12.76 -7.83
CA ASN A 222 6.98 -12.19 -8.98
C ASN A 222 6.28 -13.31 -9.77
N GLY A 223 4.94 -13.31 -9.81
CA GLY A 223 4.18 -14.40 -10.43
C GLY A 223 4.49 -15.78 -9.83
N GLY A 224 4.76 -15.85 -8.51
CA GLY A 224 5.10 -17.07 -7.79
C GLY A 224 6.57 -17.54 -7.94
N ARG A 225 7.43 -16.79 -8.66
CA ARG A 225 8.86 -17.09 -8.83
C ARG A 225 9.71 -16.13 -8.02
N PRO A 226 10.71 -16.62 -7.27
CA PRO A 226 11.66 -15.77 -6.57
C PRO A 226 12.61 -15.09 -7.56
N GLU A 227 12.63 -13.76 -7.54
CA GLU A 227 13.48 -12.93 -8.41
C GLU A 227 14.13 -11.81 -7.61
N VAL A 228 15.38 -11.51 -7.93
CA VAL A 228 16.05 -10.30 -7.42
C VAL A 228 15.66 -9.16 -8.34
N LEU A 229 14.87 -8.23 -7.83
CA LEU A 229 14.30 -7.14 -8.61
C LEU A 229 15.08 -5.84 -8.42
N THR A 230 15.19 -5.07 -9.49
CA THR A 230 15.61 -3.66 -9.46
C THR A 230 14.47 -2.75 -9.01
N LEU A 231 14.74 -1.48 -8.74
CA LEU A 231 13.67 -0.50 -8.46
C LEU A 231 12.64 -0.45 -9.61
N HIS A 232 13.12 -0.38 -10.84
CA HIS A 232 12.27 -0.45 -12.04
C HIS A 232 11.43 -1.74 -12.07
N GLY A 233 12.03 -2.89 -11.74
CA GLY A 233 11.32 -4.18 -11.70
C GLY A 233 10.19 -4.22 -10.68
N PHE A 234 10.40 -3.66 -9.48
CA PHE A 234 9.35 -3.56 -8.46
C PHE A 234 8.18 -2.69 -8.91
N LEU A 235 8.47 -1.51 -9.46
CA LEU A 235 7.42 -0.59 -9.90
C LEU A 235 6.65 -1.16 -11.10
N SER A 236 7.35 -1.78 -12.06
CA SER A 236 6.73 -2.43 -13.21
C SER A 236 5.81 -3.59 -12.78
N ALA A 237 6.27 -4.45 -11.87
CA ALA A 237 5.48 -5.55 -11.34
C ALA A 237 4.23 -5.04 -10.59
N PHE A 238 4.37 -3.97 -9.80
CA PHE A 238 3.26 -3.34 -9.12
C PHE A 238 2.24 -2.75 -10.10
N ILE A 239 2.67 -2.00 -11.12
CA ILE A 239 1.78 -1.42 -12.13
C ILE A 239 1.00 -2.52 -12.86
N GLY A 240 1.69 -3.59 -13.30
CA GLY A 240 1.04 -4.72 -13.95
C GLY A 240 0.01 -5.41 -13.05
N PHE A 241 0.34 -5.61 -11.78
CA PHE A 241 -0.59 -6.15 -10.80
C PHE A 241 -1.81 -5.22 -10.57
N ARG A 242 -1.60 -3.91 -10.46
CA ARG A 242 -2.72 -2.95 -10.34
C ARG A 242 -3.60 -2.92 -11.57
N GLU A 243 -3.02 -3.06 -12.77
CA GLU A 243 -3.79 -3.19 -14.02
C GLU A 243 -4.76 -4.38 -13.94
N GLU A 244 -4.31 -5.53 -13.47
CA GLU A 244 -5.13 -6.72 -13.26
C GLU A 244 -6.22 -6.47 -12.20
N VAL A 245 -5.87 -5.91 -11.04
CA VAL A 245 -6.81 -5.63 -9.95
C VAL A 245 -7.93 -4.68 -10.40
N VAL A 246 -7.60 -3.59 -11.12
CA VAL A 246 -8.60 -2.63 -11.63
C VAL A 246 -9.48 -3.28 -12.70
N ALA A 247 -8.92 -4.09 -13.59
CA ALA A 247 -9.69 -4.82 -14.59
C ALA A 247 -10.66 -5.81 -13.95
N ARG A 248 -10.21 -6.60 -12.97
CA ARG A 248 -11.04 -7.57 -12.24
C ARG A 248 -12.14 -6.87 -11.44
N ARG A 249 -11.84 -5.79 -10.74
CA ARG A 249 -12.82 -4.95 -10.05
C ARG A 249 -13.89 -4.45 -11.01
N THR A 250 -13.48 -3.87 -12.13
CA THR A 250 -14.40 -3.31 -13.12
C THR A 250 -15.30 -4.40 -13.73
N ALA A 251 -14.75 -5.59 -13.99
CA ALA A 251 -15.53 -6.74 -14.46
C ALA A 251 -16.57 -7.20 -13.42
N TYR A 252 -16.19 -7.21 -12.14
CA TYR A 252 -17.12 -7.52 -11.05
C TYR A 252 -18.26 -6.48 -10.97
N GLU A 253 -17.92 -5.20 -10.98
CA GLU A 253 -18.90 -4.10 -10.92
C GLU A 253 -19.82 -4.09 -12.16
N LEU A 254 -19.27 -4.37 -13.34
CA LEU A 254 -20.05 -4.55 -14.57
C LEU A 254 -21.05 -5.69 -14.43
N ARG A 255 -20.62 -6.86 -13.93
CA ARG A 255 -21.51 -8.00 -13.69
C ARG A 255 -22.63 -7.62 -12.73
N LYS A 256 -22.31 -6.97 -11.60
CA LYS A 256 -23.31 -6.52 -10.62
C LYS A 256 -24.27 -5.47 -11.18
N ALA A 257 -23.78 -4.54 -11.97
CA ALA A 257 -24.61 -3.56 -12.64
C ALA A 257 -25.56 -4.22 -13.66
N ARG A 258 -25.09 -5.19 -14.43
CA ARG A 258 -25.92 -5.97 -15.36
C ARG A 258 -26.97 -6.79 -14.64
N GLU A 259 -26.63 -7.52 -13.57
CA GLU A 259 -27.56 -8.28 -12.74
C GLU A 259 -28.68 -7.37 -12.19
N ARG A 260 -28.32 -6.19 -11.68
CA ARG A 260 -29.29 -5.23 -11.15
C ARG A 260 -30.16 -4.62 -12.25
N SER A 261 -29.54 -4.23 -13.38
CA SER A 261 -30.28 -3.69 -14.54
C SER A 261 -31.25 -4.71 -15.13
N HIS A 262 -30.89 -6.00 -15.16
CA HIS A 262 -31.78 -7.07 -15.61
C HIS A 262 -33.08 -7.12 -14.79
N ILE A 263 -32.95 -7.06 -13.44
CA ILE A 263 -34.12 -7.03 -12.56
C ILE A 263 -34.95 -5.77 -12.81
N LEU A 264 -34.29 -4.60 -12.92
CA LEU A 264 -35.00 -3.33 -13.15
C LEU A 264 -35.73 -3.28 -14.51
N CYS A 265 -35.14 -3.86 -15.56
CA CYS A 265 -35.84 -3.99 -16.86
C CYS A 265 -37.14 -4.78 -16.70
N GLY A 266 -37.16 -5.90 -15.97
CA GLY A 266 -38.37 -6.64 -15.68
C GLY A 266 -39.40 -5.83 -14.90
N LEU A 267 -38.95 -5.07 -13.90
CA LEU A 267 -39.82 -4.18 -13.13
C LEU A 267 -40.39 -3.04 -14.00
N ALA A 268 -39.58 -2.46 -14.88
CA ALA A 268 -40.03 -1.41 -15.80
C ALA A 268 -41.06 -1.93 -16.81
N VAL A 269 -40.84 -3.15 -17.36
CA VAL A 269 -41.86 -3.84 -18.20
C VAL A 269 -43.14 -4.06 -17.40
N ALA A 270 -43.04 -4.48 -16.14
CA ALA A 270 -44.20 -4.71 -15.29
C ALA A 270 -45.02 -3.45 -15.01
N VAL A 271 -44.36 -2.36 -14.77
CA VAL A 271 -45.01 -1.06 -14.49
C VAL A 271 -45.67 -0.49 -15.75
N THR A 272 -45.04 -0.63 -16.91
CA THR A 272 -45.62 -0.21 -18.19
C THR A 272 -46.88 -1.04 -18.54
N ASN A 273 -46.92 -2.30 -18.11
CA ASN A 273 -48.05 -3.24 -18.41
C ASN A 273 -48.82 -3.62 -17.13
N VAL A 274 -48.99 -2.68 -16.18
CA VAL A 274 -49.45 -2.95 -14.81
C VAL A 274 -50.83 -3.64 -14.77
N ASP A 275 -51.79 -3.19 -15.57
CA ASP A 275 -53.17 -3.74 -15.55
C ASP A 275 -53.20 -5.22 -15.96
N GLU A 276 -52.42 -5.56 -16.99
CA GLU A 276 -52.35 -6.93 -17.47
C GLU A 276 -51.55 -7.85 -16.53
N ILE A 277 -50.50 -7.33 -15.91
CA ILE A 277 -49.70 -8.06 -14.90
C ILE A 277 -50.57 -8.34 -13.67
N VAL A 278 -51.27 -7.34 -13.15
CA VAL A 278 -52.18 -7.51 -12.01
C VAL A 278 -53.30 -8.49 -12.34
N ALA A 279 -53.90 -8.42 -13.54
CA ALA A 279 -54.92 -9.37 -13.99
C ALA A 279 -54.38 -10.82 -14.06
N THR A 280 -53.17 -11.00 -14.59
CA THR A 280 -52.46 -12.29 -14.66
C THR A 280 -52.22 -12.88 -13.26
N ILE A 281 -51.72 -12.07 -12.33
CA ILE A 281 -51.46 -12.51 -10.95
C ILE A 281 -52.74 -12.89 -10.23
N ARG A 282 -53.79 -12.06 -10.33
CA ARG A 282 -55.10 -12.32 -9.69
C ARG A 282 -55.83 -13.54 -10.23
N SER A 283 -55.64 -13.89 -11.50
CA SER A 283 -56.27 -15.05 -12.12
C SER A 283 -55.51 -16.35 -11.92
N SER A 284 -54.33 -16.32 -11.30
CA SER A 284 -53.52 -17.50 -10.99
C SER A 284 -53.93 -18.11 -9.65
N ALA A 285 -53.88 -19.43 -9.54
CA ALA A 285 -54.29 -20.15 -8.35
C ALA A 285 -53.23 -20.04 -7.20
N ASP A 286 -51.99 -19.94 -7.57
CA ASP A 286 -50.85 -19.83 -6.62
C ASP A 286 -49.70 -18.99 -7.21
N PRO A 287 -48.69 -18.62 -6.38
CA PRO A 287 -47.54 -17.84 -6.86
C PRO A 287 -46.68 -18.57 -7.91
N ALA A 288 -46.65 -19.89 -7.92
CA ALA A 288 -45.88 -20.67 -8.89
C ALA A 288 -46.51 -20.57 -10.28
N GLU A 289 -47.84 -20.72 -10.36
CA GLU A 289 -48.61 -20.53 -11.59
C GLU A 289 -48.51 -19.07 -12.08
N ALA A 290 -48.61 -18.10 -11.18
CA ALA A 290 -48.44 -16.68 -11.55
C ALA A 290 -47.06 -16.43 -12.19
N ARG A 291 -46.00 -16.97 -11.61
CA ARG A 291 -44.62 -16.85 -12.13
C ARG A 291 -44.52 -17.47 -13.52
N GLU A 292 -45.03 -18.70 -13.73
CA GLU A 292 -44.96 -19.39 -15.00
C GLU A 292 -45.70 -18.61 -16.10
N ARG A 293 -46.89 -18.09 -15.79
CA ARG A 293 -47.66 -17.26 -16.71
C ARG A 293 -46.95 -15.94 -17.06
N LEU A 294 -46.29 -15.28 -16.09
CA LEU A 294 -45.52 -14.07 -16.32
C LEU A 294 -44.35 -14.32 -17.27
N MET A 295 -43.65 -15.46 -17.13
CA MET A 295 -42.51 -15.86 -17.96
C MET A 295 -42.92 -16.30 -19.37
N THR A 296 -44.03 -17.00 -19.50
CA THR A 296 -44.51 -17.58 -20.80
C THR A 296 -45.07 -16.51 -21.72
N ARG A 297 -45.67 -15.48 -21.15
CA ARG A 297 -46.29 -14.39 -21.91
C ARG A 297 -45.23 -13.44 -22.47
N ARG A 298 -45.49 -12.94 -23.68
CA ARG A 298 -44.70 -11.88 -24.32
C ARG A 298 -45.24 -10.52 -23.91
N TRP A 299 -44.35 -9.66 -23.41
CA TRP A 299 -44.68 -8.33 -22.89
C TRP A 299 -44.13 -7.25 -23.80
N PRO A 300 -44.89 -6.19 -24.14
CA PRO A 300 -44.38 -5.05 -24.88
C PRO A 300 -43.22 -4.39 -24.08
N ALA A 301 -42.04 -4.27 -24.70
CA ALA A 301 -40.85 -3.69 -24.04
C ALA A 301 -40.71 -2.19 -24.25
N GLY A 302 -41.26 -1.64 -25.36
CA GLY A 302 -41.32 -0.18 -25.59
C GLY A 302 -39.98 0.54 -25.40
N GLU A 303 -40.00 1.57 -24.55
CA GLU A 303 -38.83 2.42 -24.26
C GLU A 303 -37.69 1.69 -23.51
N ILE A 304 -37.90 0.44 -23.05
CA ILE A 304 -36.92 -0.33 -22.27
C ILE A 304 -35.98 -1.12 -23.19
N ILE A 305 -36.30 -1.27 -24.47
CA ILE A 305 -35.50 -2.00 -25.46
C ILE A 305 -33.99 -1.61 -25.43
N PRO A 306 -33.60 -0.34 -25.43
CA PRO A 306 -32.19 0.03 -25.43
C PRO A 306 -31.42 -0.46 -24.17
N PHE A 307 -32.10 -0.53 -23.03
CA PHE A 307 -31.50 -1.02 -21.78
C PHE A 307 -31.32 -2.53 -21.79
N ILE A 308 -32.31 -3.28 -22.33
CA ILE A 308 -32.20 -4.74 -22.48
C ILE A 308 -31.01 -5.07 -23.39
N GLN A 309 -30.86 -4.36 -24.49
CA GLN A 309 -29.75 -4.55 -25.43
C GLN A 309 -28.38 -4.23 -24.78
N LEU A 310 -28.33 -3.24 -23.91
CA LEU A 310 -27.08 -2.85 -23.21
C LEU A 310 -26.64 -3.90 -22.16
N ILE A 311 -27.58 -4.63 -21.56
CA ILE A 311 -27.30 -5.73 -20.62
C ILE A 311 -26.59 -6.88 -21.35
N ASP A 312 -26.92 -7.09 -22.63
CA ASP A 312 -26.34 -8.10 -23.52
C ASP A 312 -26.39 -9.52 -22.91
N ASP A 313 -27.59 -9.89 -22.41
CA ASP A 313 -27.88 -11.24 -21.92
C ASP A 313 -28.36 -12.13 -23.07
N PRO A 314 -27.58 -13.13 -23.51
CA PRO A 314 -27.94 -14.00 -24.61
C PRO A 314 -29.26 -14.79 -24.39
N SER A 315 -29.61 -15.01 -23.12
CA SER A 315 -30.78 -15.79 -22.72
C SER A 315 -32.08 -14.99 -22.72
N HIS A 316 -31.98 -13.66 -22.70
CA HIS A 316 -33.14 -12.76 -22.53
C HIS A 316 -33.01 -11.56 -23.47
N THR A 317 -33.22 -11.80 -24.74
CA THR A 317 -33.20 -10.80 -25.81
C THR A 317 -34.59 -10.30 -26.15
N VAL A 318 -34.65 -9.13 -26.77
CA VAL A 318 -35.92 -8.60 -27.35
C VAL A 318 -36.29 -9.43 -28.57
N ASN A 319 -37.55 -9.84 -28.66
CA ASN A 319 -38.08 -10.57 -29.82
C ASN A 319 -38.19 -9.62 -31.04
N ASP A 320 -38.29 -10.21 -32.25
CA ASP A 320 -38.40 -9.47 -33.51
C ASP A 320 -39.63 -8.53 -33.56
N ASP A 321 -40.70 -8.88 -32.81
CA ASP A 321 -41.93 -8.11 -32.69
C ASP A 321 -41.88 -6.98 -31.63
N GLY A 322 -40.72 -6.72 -31.04
CA GLY A 322 -40.53 -5.70 -29.98
C GLY A 322 -41.03 -6.12 -28.61
N THR A 323 -41.39 -7.39 -28.45
CA THR A 323 -41.77 -7.95 -27.15
C THR A 323 -40.61 -8.57 -26.40
N TYR A 324 -40.80 -8.79 -25.11
CA TYR A 324 -39.80 -9.35 -24.20
C TYR A 324 -40.40 -10.44 -23.31
N ASN A 325 -39.66 -11.51 -23.09
CA ASN A 325 -40.03 -12.57 -22.17
C ASN A 325 -39.31 -12.38 -20.83
N LEU A 326 -40.06 -12.33 -19.75
CA LEU A 326 -39.49 -12.14 -18.41
C LEU A 326 -38.74 -13.41 -17.97
N SER A 327 -37.58 -13.19 -17.32
CA SER A 327 -36.85 -14.26 -16.66
C SER A 327 -37.51 -14.67 -15.35
N GLU A 328 -37.11 -15.82 -14.80
CA GLU A 328 -37.60 -16.27 -13.50
C GLU A 328 -37.25 -15.28 -12.39
N ILE A 329 -36.02 -14.69 -12.42
CA ILE A 329 -35.57 -13.69 -11.45
C ILE A 329 -36.42 -12.42 -11.54
N GLN A 330 -36.76 -11.98 -12.75
CA GLN A 330 -37.64 -10.83 -12.98
C GLN A 330 -39.06 -11.11 -12.52
N ALA A 331 -39.60 -12.28 -12.86
CA ALA A 331 -40.95 -12.68 -12.43
C ALA A 331 -41.07 -12.75 -10.90
N ARG A 332 -40.07 -13.28 -10.20
CA ARG A 332 -40.01 -13.25 -8.73
C ARG A 332 -39.98 -11.82 -8.19
N ALA A 333 -39.11 -10.97 -8.74
CA ALA A 333 -39.01 -9.58 -8.33
C ALA A 333 -40.33 -8.80 -8.51
N ILE A 334 -41.09 -9.12 -9.57
CA ILE A 334 -42.44 -8.56 -9.82
C ILE A 334 -43.44 -9.04 -8.76
N LEU A 335 -43.44 -10.32 -8.42
CA LEU A 335 -44.32 -10.86 -7.38
C LEU A 335 -44.03 -10.33 -5.99
N ASP A 336 -42.79 -9.99 -5.71
CA ASP A 336 -42.32 -9.41 -4.43
C ASP A 336 -42.56 -7.90 -4.36
N LEU A 337 -43.03 -7.26 -5.44
CA LEU A 337 -43.28 -5.82 -5.48
C LEU A 337 -44.36 -5.40 -4.49
N ARG A 338 -44.02 -4.43 -3.65
CA ARG A 338 -45.05 -3.75 -2.84
C ARG A 338 -45.88 -2.83 -3.72
N LEU A 339 -47.22 -2.84 -3.53
CA LEU A 339 -48.17 -2.02 -4.30
C LEU A 339 -47.81 -0.52 -4.34
N GLN A 340 -47.12 -0.01 -3.33
CA GLN A 340 -46.60 1.37 -3.28
C GLN A 340 -45.63 1.71 -4.42
N ARG A 341 -44.90 0.73 -4.94
CA ARG A 341 -43.95 0.95 -6.06
C ARG A 341 -44.60 0.99 -7.44
N LEU A 342 -45.89 0.67 -7.52
CA LEU A 342 -46.67 0.80 -8.74
C LEU A 342 -47.27 2.21 -8.96
N THR A 343 -46.92 3.17 -8.07
CA THR A 343 -47.29 4.57 -8.23
C THR A 343 -46.38 5.28 -9.24
N ALA A 344 -46.86 6.42 -9.81
CA ALA A 344 -46.07 7.22 -10.75
C ALA A 344 -44.68 7.62 -10.23
N ILE A 345 -44.49 7.80 -8.90
CA ILE A 345 -43.21 8.09 -8.27
C ILE A 345 -42.28 6.86 -8.34
N GLY A 346 -42.82 5.65 -8.07
CA GLY A 346 -42.03 4.42 -8.14
C GLY A 346 -41.60 4.07 -9.56
N VAL A 347 -42.39 4.43 -10.58
CA VAL A 347 -42.03 4.30 -12.02
C VAL A 347 -40.81 5.14 -12.35
N LYS A 348 -40.83 6.41 -11.91
CA LYS A 348 -39.73 7.35 -12.14
C LYS A 348 -38.46 6.87 -11.47
N GLU A 349 -38.53 6.40 -10.20
CA GLU A 349 -37.36 5.89 -9.47
C GLU A 349 -36.70 4.70 -10.21
N VAL A 350 -37.51 3.74 -10.73
CA VAL A 350 -37.00 2.60 -11.50
C VAL A 350 -36.32 3.05 -12.80
N THR A 351 -36.89 4.04 -13.48
CA THR A 351 -36.33 4.55 -14.75
C THR A 351 -35.04 5.33 -14.50
N ASP A 352 -35.00 6.18 -13.47
CA ASP A 352 -33.81 6.97 -13.11
C ASP A 352 -32.66 6.01 -12.69
N GLU A 353 -32.93 4.98 -11.85
CA GLU A 353 -31.93 3.98 -11.46
C GLU A 353 -31.41 3.21 -12.69
N LEU A 354 -32.28 2.88 -13.62
CA LEU A 354 -31.93 2.16 -14.85
C LEU A 354 -31.01 3.02 -15.75
N GLN A 355 -31.30 4.31 -15.87
CA GLN A 355 -30.44 5.25 -16.61
C GLN A 355 -29.06 5.40 -15.98
N ASP A 356 -28.98 5.51 -14.65
CA ASP A 356 -27.71 5.58 -13.91
C ASP A 356 -26.86 4.31 -14.11
N LEU A 357 -27.50 3.14 -14.03
CA LEU A 357 -26.82 1.87 -14.27
C LEU A 357 -26.37 1.73 -15.72
N ALA A 358 -27.18 2.19 -16.67
CA ALA A 358 -26.80 2.18 -18.08
C ALA A 358 -25.56 3.05 -18.35
N ALA A 359 -25.46 4.21 -17.70
CA ALA A 359 -24.27 5.05 -17.78
C ALA A 359 -23.04 4.34 -17.18
N LYS A 360 -23.19 3.70 -16.01
CA LYS A 360 -22.12 2.92 -15.37
C LYS A 360 -21.66 1.74 -16.22
N ILE A 361 -22.61 0.98 -16.81
CA ILE A 361 -22.28 -0.17 -17.69
C ILE A 361 -21.46 0.30 -18.89
N LYS A 362 -21.83 1.44 -19.52
CA LYS A 362 -21.06 2.02 -20.63
C LYS A 362 -19.66 2.40 -20.21
N ASP A 363 -19.49 3.05 -19.05
CA ASP A 363 -18.18 3.44 -18.50
C ASP A 363 -17.34 2.21 -18.18
N TYR A 364 -17.87 1.21 -17.52
CA TYR A 364 -17.16 -0.05 -17.24
C TYR A 364 -16.69 -0.77 -18.51
N LEU A 365 -17.52 -0.79 -19.55
CA LEU A 365 -17.14 -1.36 -20.85
C LEU A 365 -16.03 -0.57 -21.52
N ASP A 366 -16.04 0.76 -21.42
CA ASP A 366 -14.98 1.64 -21.91
C ASP A 366 -13.67 1.41 -21.17
N ILE A 367 -13.71 1.34 -19.84
CA ILE A 367 -12.54 1.04 -19.00
C ILE A 367 -11.91 -0.30 -19.39
N LEU A 368 -12.71 -1.37 -19.52
CA LEU A 368 -12.21 -2.69 -19.87
C LEU A 368 -11.64 -2.78 -21.30
N ARG A 369 -12.00 -1.88 -22.21
CA ARG A 369 -11.49 -1.81 -23.58
C ARG A 369 -10.24 -0.97 -23.73
N SER A 370 -9.94 -0.09 -22.76
CA SER A 370 -8.90 0.93 -22.88
C SER A 370 -7.89 0.83 -21.74
N ARG A 371 -6.68 0.33 -22.06
CA ARG A 371 -5.57 0.33 -21.10
C ARG A 371 -5.27 1.74 -20.57
N ALA A 372 -5.39 2.76 -21.40
CA ALA A 372 -5.17 4.16 -21.00
C ALA A 372 -6.15 4.59 -19.88
N ARG A 373 -7.41 4.16 -19.95
CA ARG A 373 -8.40 4.43 -18.89
C ARG A 373 -8.05 3.71 -17.59
N ILE A 374 -7.55 2.48 -17.67
CA ILE A 374 -7.09 1.74 -16.47
C ILE A 374 -5.91 2.47 -15.83
N MET A 375 -4.93 2.93 -16.63
CA MET A 375 -3.77 3.69 -16.12
C MET A 375 -4.18 5.03 -15.51
N GLU A 376 -5.16 5.73 -16.08
CA GLU A 376 -5.75 6.94 -15.50
C GLU A 376 -6.35 6.68 -14.11
N ILE A 377 -7.10 5.58 -13.95
CA ILE A 377 -7.69 5.19 -12.67
C ILE A 377 -6.58 4.88 -11.65
N ILE A 378 -5.57 4.11 -12.03
CA ILE A 378 -4.43 3.80 -11.15
C ILE A 378 -3.72 5.08 -10.72
N SER A 379 -3.46 5.99 -11.65
CA SER A 379 -2.82 7.27 -11.37
C SER A 379 -3.63 8.12 -10.39
N ASN A 380 -4.95 8.16 -10.55
CA ASN A 380 -5.82 8.92 -9.64
C ASN A 380 -5.87 8.30 -8.25
N GLU A 381 -5.92 6.98 -8.14
CA GLU A 381 -5.87 6.27 -6.86
C GLU A 381 -4.53 6.48 -6.14
N LEU A 382 -3.41 6.46 -6.86
CA LEU A 382 -2.08 6.75 -6.31
C LEU A 382 -1.99 8.20 -5.81
N LYS A 383 -2.51 9.17 -6.57
CA LYS A 383 -2.57 10.57 -6.15
C LYS A 383 -3.40 10.75 -4.88
N GLU A 384 -4.54 10.06 -4.77
CA GLU A 384 -5.37 10.08 -3.56
C GLU A 384 -4.58 9.58 -2.34
N VAL A 385 -3.90 8.44 -2.46
CA VAL A 385 -3.07 7.89 -1.37
C VAL A 385 -1.94 8.86 -1.00
N ARG A 386 -1.29 9.47 -2.00
CA ARG A 386 -0.23 10.45 -1.79
C ARG A 386 -0.72 11.69 -1.03
N GLU A 387 -1.84 12.26 -1.44
CA GLU A 387 -2.42 13.44 -0.80
C GLU A 387 -2.81 13.19 0.66
N GLN A 388 -3.30 11.99 0.96
CA GLN A 388 -3.77 11.67 2.31
C GLN A 388 -2.65 11.27 3.27
N PHE A 389 -1.55 10.64 2.79
CA PHE A 389 -0.60 9.96 3.67
C PHE A 389 0.86 10.30 3.44
N ALA A 390 1.22 11.04 2.39
CA ALA A 390 2.61 11.41 2.16
C ALA A 390 3.11 12.33 3.28
N VAL A 391 4.29 12.01 3.79
CA VAL A 391 5.00 12.79 4.81
C VAL A 391 6.40 13.13 4.32
N PRO A 392 7.03 14.19 4.82
CA PRO A 392 8.43 14.48 4.50
C PRO A 392 9.34 13.32 4.89
N ARG A 393 10.45 13.17 4.18
CA ARG A 393 11.51 12.20 4.47
C ARG A 393 12.03 12.37 5.90
N ARG A 394 12.22 11.25 6.58
CA ARG A 394 12.76 11.19 7.95
C ARG A 394 14.29 11.03 7.96
N SER A 395 14.81 10.13 7.10
CA SER A 395 16.25 9.90 6.98
C SER A 395 16.88 10.95 6.09
N GLU A 396 17.85 11.71 6.62
CA GLU A 396 18.60 12.71 5.88
C GLU A 396 19.75 12.05 5.11
N ILE A 397 19.94 12.44 3.86
CA ILE A 397 21.05 11.95 3.04
C ILE A 397 22.18 12.96 3.09
N ILE A 398 23.34 12.54 3.57
CA ILE A 398 24.53 13.39 3.64
C ILE A 398 25.64 12.87 2.73
N ALA A 399 26.47 13.79 2.24
CA ALA A 399 27.64 13.41 1.45
C ALA A 399 28.60 12.58 2.30
N HIS A 400 29.13 11.51 1.70
CA HIS A 400 30.13 10.65 2.36
C HIS A 400 31.42 10.73 1.57
N PHE A 401 32.46 11.24 2.23
CA PHE A 401 33.76 11.49 1.63
C PHE A 401 34.82 10.43 1.97
N GLY A 402 34.42 9.20 2.23
CA GLY A 402 35.32 8.09 2.52
C GLY A 402 35.12 7.45 3.89
N GLU A 403 35.92 6.43 4.18
CA GLU A 403 35.95 5.80 5.52
C GLU A 403 36.66 6.76 6.50
N MET A 404 36.28 6.66 7.80
CA MET A 404 36.99 7.39 8.85
C MET A 404 38.47 6.96 8.84
N GLU A 405 39.35 7.93 8.73
CA GLU A 405 40.79 7.69 8.84
C GLU A 405 41.21 7.51 10.31
N ASP A 406 42.32 6.84 10.55
CA ASP A 406 42.82 6.63 11.92
C ASP A 406 43.14 7.96 12.62
N GLU A 407 43.41 9.02 11.87
CA GLU A 407 43.62 10.39 12.36
C GLU A 407 42.33 10.99 12.99
N ASP A 408 41.15 10.61 12.55
CA ASP A 408 39.85 11.06 13.11
C ASP A 408 39.55 10.47 14.49
N LEU A 409 40.32 9.48 14.90
CA LEU A 409 40.13 8.70 16.14
C LEU A 409 41.14 9.09 17.23
N ILE A 410 42.10 9.93 16.92
CA ILE A 410 43.23 10.32 17.80
C ILE A 410 43.11 11.80 18.12
N GLU A 411 43.36 12.15 19.39
CA GLU A 411 43.45 13.55 19.78
C GLU A 411 44.70 14.21 19.14
N ARG A 412 44.56 15.43 18.69
CA ARG A 412 45.67 16.22 18.16
C ARG A 412 46.55 16.65 19.32
N GLU A 413 47.79 16.16 19.36
CA GLU A 413 48.80 16.56 20.32
C GLU A 413 49.86 17.39 19.62
N ASP A 414 50.25 18.52 20.27
CA ASP A 414 51.40 19.29 19.84
C ASP A 414 52.67 18.57 20.26
N MET A 415 53.40 17.99 19.30
CA MET A 415 54.68 17.32 19.56
C MET A 415 55.85 18.28 19.34
N VAL A 416 56.72 18.39 20.33
CA VAL A 416 57.97 19.11 20.20
C VAL A 416 59.09 18.14 19.80
N VAL A 417 59.57 18.27 18.58
CA VAL A 417 60.72 17.48 18.09
C VAL A 417 62.02 18.26 18.39
N THR A 418 62.80 17.72 19.27
CA THR A 418 64.19 18.29 19.56
C THR A 418 65.18 17.56 18.66
N ILE A 419 65.79 18.27 17.74
CA ILE A 419 66.93 17.77 16.94
C ILE A 419 68.19 17.96 17.72
N THR A 420 68.87 16.89 18.14
CA THR A 420 70.18 16.89 18.80
C THR A 420 71.29 16.68 17.80
#